data_43f9ac64acc7f802c3c292398db9c4bc
#
_entry.id   43f9ac64acc7f802c3c292398db9c4bc
#
_cell.length_a   1.000
_cell.length_b   1.000
_cell.length_c   1.000
_cell.angle_alpha   90.00
_cell.angle_beta   90.00
_cell.angle_gamma   90.00
#
_symmetry.space_group_name_H-M   'P 1'
#
loop_
_entity.id
_entity.type
_entity.pdbx_description
1 polymer ?
#
loop_
_entity_poly.entity_id
_entity_poly.type
_entity_poly.pdbx_seq_one_letter_code
_entity_poly.pdbx_strand_id
1 'polypeptide(L)'
;VLGIDFGLLIDSGRHLIQAGLAVLLFAGSFALARIAFTLRVPLPDAEPPGRPVLFYNPKSGGGKAEEFNLADEAAARGYRTVEMTRGADLRQLVQAEVEAGADGLAMAGGDGSQAVVAEIAAEHDLPYACIPAGTRNHFALDLGVDREDCVGALDAFVEAGERQVDLAEVNGQVFVNNVSLGLYAEAVQKDEYRDAKIRTLLETLPEVLDADGEGPEFDWRSPSGKRHHSAAVILVSNNQYRLGKAVGSGTRP
;
A
#
# COMPACT_ATOMS: atom_id res chain seq x y z
N VAL A 1 -37.33 36.50 -51.15
CA VAL A 1 -37.07 37.20 -49.91
C VAL A 1 -36.43 36.17 -48.97
N LEU A 2 -35.11 36.08 -48.96
CA LEU A 2 -34.32 35.27 -47.96
C LEU A 2 -33.95 36.24 -46.84
N GLY A 3 -34.83 36.40 -45.88
CA GLY A 3 -34.51 36.99 -44.58
C GLY A 3 -33.77 35.95 -43.74
N ILE A 4 -32.45 35.86 -43.86
CA ILE A 4 -31.62 35.17 -42.89
C ILE A 4 -31.70 36.03 -41.63
N ASP A 5 -32.27 35.44 -40.56
CA ASP A 5 -32.44 36.11 -39.29
C ASP A 5 -31.04 36.30 -38.64
N PHE A 6 -30.48 37.50 -38.82
CA PHE A 6 -29.14 37.88 -38.37
C PHE A 6 -28.99 37.72 -36.85
N GLY A 7 -30.13 37.76 -36.12
CA GLY A 7 -30.19 37.49 -34.67
C GLY A 7 -29.85 36.04 -34.31
N LEU A 8 -30.33 35.08 -35.10
CA LEU A 8 -30.09 33.66 -34.91
C LEU A 8 -28.60 33.28 -35.14
N LEU A 9 -27.94 33.95 -36.08
CA LEU A 9 -26.51 33.76 -36.37
C LEU A 9 -25.62 34.33 -35.25
N ILE A 10 -25.98 35.48 -34.67
CA ILE A 10 -25.24 36.08 -33.55
C ILE A 10 -25.42 35.26 -32.29
N ASP A 11 -26.63 34.74 -32.03
CA ASP A 11 -26.90 33.90 -30.85
C ASP A 11 -26.21 32.54 -30.96
N SER A 12 -26.22 31.92 -32.14
CA SER A 12 -25.44 30.69 -32.41
C SER A 12 -23.93 30.90 -32.23
N GLY A 13 -23.38 32.04 -32.64
CA GLY A 13 -21.97 32.39 -32.47
C GLY A 13 -21.59 32.53 -30.96
N ARG A 14 -22.47 33.17 -30.19
CA ARG A 14 -22.26 33.28 -28.72
C ARG A 14 -22.25 31.92 -28.02
N HIS A 15 -23.16 31.03 -28.39
CA HIS A 15 -23.20 29.68 -27.82
C HIS A 15 -21.97 28.86 -28.21
N LEU A 16 -21.44 28.97 -29.40
CA LEU A 16 -20.21 28.33 -29.84
C LEU A 16 -18.99 28.86 -29.06
N ILE A 17 -18.90 30.17 -28.86
CA ILE A 17 -17.84 30.77 -28.04
C ILE A 17 -17.93 30.31 -26.58
N GLN A 18 -19.13 30.28 -26.00
CA GLN A 18 -19.35 29.82 -24.64
C GLN A 18 -18.99 28.33 -24.48
N ALA A 19 -19.39 27.49 -25.44
CA ALA A 19 -19.01 26.07 -25.45
C ALA A 19 -17.51 25.89 -25.57
N GLY A 20 -16.84 26.63 -26.46
CA GLY A 20 -15.37 26.59 -26.58
C GLY A 20 -14.66 27.03 -25.31
N LEU A 21 -15.14 28.08 -24.65
CA LEU A 21 -14.59 28.53 -23.36
C LEU A 21 -14.79 27.50 -22.27
N ALA A 22 -15.95 26.87 -22.20
CA ALA A 22 -16.24 25.82 -21.23
C ALA A 22 -15.32 24.61 -21.42
N VAL A 23 -15.07 24.18 -22.65
CA VAL A 23 -14.13 23.08 -22.97
C VAL A 23 -12.71 23.46 -22.57
N LEU A 24 -12.26 24.68 -22.85
CA LEU A 24 -10.92 25.15 -22.46
C LEU A 24 -10.76 25.22 -20.94
N LEU A 25 -11.75 25.71 -20.22
CA LEU A 25 -11.73 25.76 -18.76
C LEU A 25 -11.73 24.35 -18.17
N PHE A 26 -12.50 23.42 -18.73
CA PHE A 26 -12.52 22.03 -18.29
C PHE A 26 -11.19 21.35 -18.55
N ALA A 27 -10.61 21.50 -19.74
CA ALA A 27 -9.29 20.96 -20.09
C ALA A 27 -8.19 21.56 -19.20
N GLY A 28 -8.23 22.87 -18.94
CA GLY A 28 -7.31 23.56 -18.02
C GLY A 28 -7.45 23.04 -16.59
N SER A 29 -8.67 22.89 -16.09
CA SER A 29 -8.94 22.32 -14.76
C SER A 29 -8.43 20.88 -14.65
N PHE A 30 -8.62 20.07 -15.66
CA PHE A 30 -8.14 18.70 -15.71
C PHE A 30 -6.60 18.64 -15.74
N ALA A 31 -5.94 19.51 -16.51
CA ALA A 31 -4.50 19.61 -16.57
C ALA A 31 -3.92 20.06 -15.22
N LEU A 32 -4.52 21.08 -14.58
CA LEU A 32 -4.12 21.54 -13.24
C LEU A 32 -4.33 20.46 -12.17
N ALA A 33 -5.45 19.73 -12.24
CA ALA A 33 -5.70 18.60 -11.34
C ALA A 33 -4.62 17.53 -11.51
N ARG A 34 -4.26 17.16 -12.74
CA ARG A 34 -3.16 16.21 -12.98
C ARG A 34 -1.84 16.69 -12.37
N ILE A 35 -1.50 17.95 -12.57
CA ILE A 35 -0.28 18.54 -11.99
C ILE A 35 -0.37 18.50 -10.45
N ALA A 36 -1.49 18.88 -9.85
CA ALA A 36 -1.66 18.87 -8.41
C ALA A 36 -1.52 17.46 -7.80
N PHE A 37 -2.01 16.43 -8.50
CA PHE A 37 -1.86 15.03 -8.06
C PHE A 37 -0.47 14.43 -8.35
N THR A 38 0.34 15.06 -9.19
CA THR A 38 1.73 14.64 -9.47
C THR A 38 2.76 15.42 -8.66
N LEU A 39 2.36 16.51 -7.98
CA LEU A 39 3.23 17.24 -7.08
C LEU A 39 3.55 16.36 -5.87
N ARG A 40 4.75 15.77 -5.87
CA ARG A 40 5.30 15.14 -4.68
C ARG A 40 5.60 16.24 -3.66
N VAL A 41 5.04 16.11 -2.46
CA VAL A 41 5.47 16.96 -1.33
C VAL A 41 6.90 16.58 -1.03
N PRO A 42 7.86 17.52 -1.07
CA PRO A 42 9.23 17.19 -0.71
C PRO A 42 9.25 16.61 0.70
N LEU A 43 9.94 15.50 0.87
CA LEU A 43 10.22 14.98 2.20
C LEU A 43 11.26 15.87 2.88
N PRO A 44 11.25 15.97 4.21
CA PRO A 44 12.35 16.59 4.95
C PRO A 44 13.68 15.94 4.58
N ASP A 45 14.71 16.74 4.43
CA ASP A 45 16.06 16.24 4.17
C ASP A 45 16.54 15.35 5.33
N ALA A 46 17.18 14.23 4.98
CA ALA A 46 17.77 13.29 5.92
C ALA A 46 19.19 12.92 5.47
N GLU A 47 20.02 12.47 6.39
CA GLU A 47 21.33 11.94 6.02
C GLU A 47 21.16 10.50 5.51
N PRO A 48 21.72 10.17 4.33
CA PRO A 48 21.69 8.79 3.84
C PRO A 48 22.43 7.86 4.79
N PRO A 49 21.90 6.64 5.06
CA PRO A 49 22.61 5.66 5.87
C PRO A 49 23.93 5.26 5.17
N GLY A 50 24.99 5.11 5.96
CA GLY A 50 26.31 4.73 5.45
C GLY A 50 26.46 3.22 5.21
N ARG A 51 25.61 2.40 5.83
CA ARG A 51 25.62 0.93 5.79
C ARG A 51 24.20 0.37 5.65
N PRO A 52 23.47 0.74 4.59
CA PRO A 52 22.10 0.26 4.38
C PRO A 52 22.10 -1.23 3.99
N VAL A 53 21.13 -1.97 4.50
CA VAL A 53 20.93 -3.39 4.19
C VAL A 53 19.57 -3.62 3.56
N LEU A 54 19.54 -4.28 2.39
CA LEU A 54 18.33 -4.74 1.73
C LEU A 54 18.12 -6.23 2.00
N PHE A 55 17.01 -6.58 2.60
CA PHE A 55 16.52 -7.96 2.70
C PHE A 55 15.57 -8.23 1.55
N TYR A 56 15.73 -9.35 0.86
CA TYR A 56 14.85 -9.70 -0.26
C TYR A 56 14.56 -11.19 -0.33
N ASN A 57 13.36 -11.53 -0.80
CA ASN A 57 12.98 -12.89 -1.12
C ASN A 57 12.87 -13.02 -2.64
N PRO A 58 13.74 -13.82 -3.31
CA PRO A 58 13.74 -13.94 -4.77
C PRO A 58 12.39 -14.41 -5.33
N LYS A 59 11.61 -15.17 -4.56
CA LYS A 59 10.29 -15.70 -4.97
C LYS A 59 9.11 -14.78 -4.62
N SER A 60 9.34 -13.65 -3.98
CA SER A 60 8.27 -12.71 -3.60
C SER A 60 7.61 -12.10 -4.83
N GLY A 61 6.28 -11.92 -4.77
CA GLY A 61 5.52 -11.24 -5.83
C GLY A 61 5.63 -11.88 -7.21
N GLY A 62 5.85 -13.21 -7.29
CA GLY A 62 6.01 -13.93 -8.56
C GLY A 62 7.43 -13.87 -9.12
N GLY A 63 8.44 -13.55 -8.30
CA GLY A 63 9.84 -13.50 -8.74
C GLY A 63 10.32 -12.11 -9.14
N LYS A 64 9.60 -11.03 -8.75
CA LYS A 64 9.98 -9.64 -9.08
C LYS A 64 11.43 -9.30 -8.71
N ALA A 65 11.93 -9.83 -7.59
CA ALA A 65 13.30 -9.52 -7.16
C ALA A 65 14.36 -10.05 -8.15
N GLU A 66 14.14 -11.23 -8.75
CA GLU A 66 14.99 -11.78 -9.79
C GLU A 66 14.74 -11.10 -11.14
N GLU A 67 13.47 -10.89 -11.51
CA GLU A 67 13.07 -10.26 -12.78
C GLU A 67 13.73 -8.88 -12.98
N PHE A 68 13.79 -8.08 -11.92
CA PHE A 68 14.36 -6.73 -11.92
C PHE A 68 15.80 -6.67 -11.40
N ASN A 69 16.46 -7.79 -11.16
CA ASN A 69 17.83 -7.86 -10.62
C ASN A 69 18.03 -6.98 -9.38
N LEU A 70 17.06 -6.99 -8.46
CA LEU A 70 17.04 -6.05 -7.32
C LEU A 70 18.28 -6.14 -6.43
N ALA A 71 18.95 -7.28 -6.35
CA ALA A 71 20.19 -7.42 -5.59
C ALA A 71 21.32 -6.61 -6.19
N ASP A 72 21.52 -6.70 -7.51
CA ASP A 72 22.57 -5.95 -8.23
C ASP A 72 22.26 -4.45 -8.27
N GLU A 73 20.99 -4.10 -8.50
CA GLU A 73 20.51 -2.71 -8.49
C GLU A 73 20.68 -2.05 -7.12
N ALA A 74 20.44 -2.78 -6.04
CA ALA A 74 20.66 -2.31 -4.69
C ALA A 74 22.16 -2.18 -4.38
N ALA A 75 22.97 -3.17 -4.76
CA ALA A 75 24.42 -3.13 -4.57
C ALA A 75 25.05 -1.91 -5.30
N ALA A 76 24.56 -1.58 -6.50
CA ALA A 76 25.00 -0.40 -7.25
C ALA A 76 24.69 0.92 -6.52
N ARG A 77 23.70 0.93 -5.64
CA ARG A 77 23.28 2.07 -4.78
C ARG A 77 23.89 2.03 -3.38
N GLY A 78 24.83 1.13 -3.13
CA GLY A 78 25.55 1.02 -1.86
C GLY A 78 24.85 0.16 -0.78
N TYR A 79 23.77 -0.53 -1.12
CA TYR A 79 23.16 -1.47 -0.17
C TYR A 79 23.97 -2.76 -0.07
N ARG A 80 24.13 -3.28 1.13
CA ARG A 80 24.44 -4.68 1.35
C ARG A 80 23.15 -5.48 1.14
N THR A 81 23.20 -6.58 0.41
CA THR A 81 22.02 -7.40 0.10
C THR A 81 22.05 -8.72 0.90
N VAL A 82 20.91 -9.09 1.47
CA VAL A 82 20.71 -10.33 2.23
C VAL A 82 19.53 -11.09 1.63
N GLU A 83 19.82 -12.21 1.01
CA GLU A 83 18.82 -13.10 0.44
C GLU A 83 18.14 -13.93 1.52
N MET A 84 16.82 -13.97 1.53
CA MET A 84 16.03 -14.83 2.39
C MET A 84 15.94 -16.24 1.78
N THR A 85 16.64 -17.20 2.36
CA THR A 85 16.48 -18.59 1.97
C THR A 85 15.18 -19.20 2.53
N ARG A 86 14.73 -20.30 1.94
CA ARG A 86 13.49 -20.96 2.37
C ARG A 86 13.61 -21.44 3.82
N GLY A 87 12.70 -20.98 4.68
CA GLY A 87 12.66 -21.34 6.10
C GLY A 87 13.56 -20.49 6.99
N ALA A 88 14.24 -19.48 6.46
CA ALA A 88 14.99 -18.53 7.26
C ALA A 88 14.05 -17.67 8.10
N ASP A 89 14.44 -17.40 9.33
CA ASP A 89 13.77 -16.47 10.21
C ASP A 89 14.22 -15.03 9.86
N LEU A 90 13.31 -14.28 9.23
CA LEU A 90 13.58 -12.91 8.81
C LEU A 90 13.98 -12.02 10.00
N ARG A 91 13.31 -12.17 11.15
CA ARG A 91 13.62 -11.38 12.35
C ARG A 91 15.07 -11.60 12.81
N GLN A 92 15.51 -12.86 12.85
CA GLN A 92 16.90 -13.19 13.22
C GLN A 92 17.90 -12.62 12.21
N LEU A 93 17.60 -12.70 10.90
CA LEU A 93 18.48 -12.14 9.88
C LEU A 93 18.63 -10.62 10.03
N VAL A 94 17.52 -9.91 10.25
CA VAL A 94 17.53 -8.45 10.41
C VAL A 94 18.28 -8.05 11.69
N GLN A 95 18.02 -8.71 12.81
CA GLN A 95 18.71 -8.43 14.06
C GLN A 95 20.22 -8.65 13.96
N ALA A 96 20.67 -9.72 13.30
CA ALA A 96 22.08 -9.97 13.07
C ALA A 96 22.77 -8.86 12.27
N GLU A 97 22.10 -8.30 11.25
CA GLU A 97 22.66 -7.17 10.47
C GLU A 97 22.68 -5.86 11.27
N VAL A 98 21.69 -5.63 12.14
CA VAL A 98 21.68 -4.47 13.06
C VAL A 98 22.85 -4.61 14.06
N GLU A 99 23.06 -5.78 14.65
CA GLU A 99 24.20 -6.06 15.54
C GLU A 99 25.54 -5.90 14.82
N ALA A 100 25.59 -6.23 13.52
CA ALA A 100 26.77 -6.01 12.67
C ALA A 100 26.97 -4.54 12.29
N GLY A 101 26.06 -3.64 12.71
CA GLY A 101 26.14 -2.19 12.57
C GLY A 101 25.50 -1.66 11.30
N ALA A 102 24.45 -2.29 10.77
CA ALA A 102 23.56 -1.68 9.79
C ALA A 102 22.94 -0.41 10.39
N ASP A 103 22.90 0.66 9.61
CA ASP A 103 22.35 1.97 10.00
C ASP A 103 21.15 2.41 9.14
N GLY A 104 20.67 1.51 8.27
CA GLY A 104 19.46 1.66 7.49
C GLY A 104 18.96 0.29 7.01
N LEU A 105 17.66 0.06 7.09
CA LEU A 105 17.03 -1.23 6.75
C LEU A 105 16.06 -1.06 5.58
N ALA A 106 16.13 -1.95 4.61
CA ALA A 106 15.21 -2.00 3.49
C ALA A 106 14.67 -3.42 3.29
N MET A 107 13.41 -3.54 2.90
CA MET A 107 12.79 -4.82 2.61
C MET A 107 12.20 -4.85 1.20
N ALA A 108 12.67 -5.76 0.35
CA ALA A 108 12.03 -6.09 -0.92
C ALA A 108 11.11 -7.29 -0.76
N GLY A 109 9.82 -7.01 -0.54
CA GLY A 109 8.83 -8.04 -0.25
C GLY A 109 7.41 -7.55 -0.15
N GLY A 110 6.51 -8.40 0.33
CA GLY A 110 5.11 -8.04 0.61
C GLY A 110 4.90 -7.48 2.02
N ASP A 111 3.68 -7.01 2.29
CA ASP A 111 3.30 -6.31 3.53
C ASP A 111 3.71 -7.05 4.83
N GLY A 112 3.63 -8.38 4.84
CA GLY A 112 4.03 -9.18 6.01
C GLY A 112 5.54 -9.10 6.32
N SER A 113 6.40 -9.19 5.30
CA SER A 113 7.85 -9.03 5.48
C SER A 113 8.22 -7.58 5.77
N GLN A 114 7.51 -6.64 5.16
CA GLN A 114 7.67 -5.20 5.43
C GLN A 114 7.42 -4.91 6.91
N ALA A 115 6.36 -5.49 7.51
CA ALA A 115 6.03 -5.29 8.92
C ALA A 115 7.16 -5.71 9.85
N VAL A 116 7.78 -6.87 9.60
CA VAL A 116 8.88 -7.38 10.44
C VAL A 116 10.11 -6.48 10.41
N VAL A 117 10.50 -6.02 9.21
CA VAL A 117 11.70 -5.17 9.08
C VAL A 117 11.43 -3.76 9.59
N ALA A 118 10.24 -3.21 9.34
CA ALA A 118 9.83 -1.90 9.85
C ALA A 118 9.73 -1.87 11.38
N GLU A 119 9.26 -2.95 12.00
CA GLU A 119 9.23 -3.11 13.46
C GLU A 119 10.64 -3.01 14.04
N ILE A 120 11.59 -3.79 13.51
CA ILE A 120 12.98 -3.78 14.01
C ILE A 120 13.65 -2.42 13.74
N ALA A 121 13.39 -1.81 12.60
CA ALA A 121 13.88 -0.46 12.32
C ALA A 121 13.38 0.55 13.35
N ALA A 122 12.10 0.49 13.74
CA ALA A 122 11.52 1.34 14.77
C ALA A 122 12.09 1.04 16.17
N GLU A 123 12.31 -0.23 16.52
CA GLU A 123 12.93 -0.63 17.79
C GLU A 123 14.36 -0.07 17.98
N HIS A 124 15.09 0.12 16.86
CA HIS A 124 16.47 0.59 16.84
C HIS A 124 16.64 2.03 16.36
N ASP A 125 15.53 2.76 16.14
CA ASP A 125 15.53 4.13 15.61
C ASP A 125 16.33 4.27 14.30
N LEU A 126 16.16 3.28 13.40
CA LEU A 126 16.83 3.23 12.11
C LEU A 126 15.89 3.67 10.98
N PRO A 127 16.40 4.36 9.95
CA PRO A 127 15.63 4.66 8.76
C PRO A 127 15.26 3.37 8.02
N TYR A 128 14.06 3.38 7.43
CA TYR A 128 13.47 2.23 6.77
C TYR A 128 13.03 2.58 5.34
N ALA A 129 13.37 1.72 4.37
CA ALA A 129 12.92 1.83 2.99
C ALA A 129 12.04 0.63 2.58
N CYS A 130 10.85 0.93 2.05
CA CYS A 130 9.89 -0.03 1.55
C CYS A 130 10.10 -0.26 0.05
N ILE A 131 10.56 -1.46 -0.34
CA ILE A 131 10.72 -1.84 -1.74
C ILE A 131 9.56 -2.79 -2.13
N PRO A 132 8.66 -2.39 -3.04
CA PRO A 132 7.37 -3.05 -3.28
C PRO A 132 7.50 -4.30 -4.17
N ALA A 133 8.26 -5.30 -3.75
CA ALA A 133 8.46 -6.55 -4.47
C ALA A 133 7.44 -7.66 -4.15
N GLY A 134 6.40 -7.37 -3.38
CA GLY A 134 5.31 -8.31 -3.07
C GLY A 134 4.17 -8.27 -4.10
N THR A 135 3.09 -9.01 -3.80
CA THR A 135 1.91 -9.11 -4.69
C THR A 135 0.97 -7.91 -4.59
N ARG A 136 0.75 -7.36 -3.39
CA ARG A 136 -0.25 -6.31 -3.14
C ARG A 136 0.36 -4.97 -2.77
N ASN A 137 1.42 -4.94 -1.97
CA ASN A 137 2.21 -3.79 -1.59
C ASN A 137 1.36 -2.59 -1.09
N HIS A 138 0.41 -2.86 -0.17
CA HIS A 138 -0.45 -1.82 0.38
C HIS A 138 0.33 -0.82 1.22
N PHE A 139 1.34 -1.28 1.96
CA PHE A 139 2.19 -0.41 2.76
C PHE A 139 2.95 0.59 1.88
N ALA A 140 3.46 0.16 0.73
CA ALA A 140 4.09 1.06 -0.23
C ALA A 140 3.16 2.21 -0.67
N LEU A 141 1.88 1.90 -0.93
CA LEU A 141 0.87 2.93 -1.25
C LEU A 141 0.69 3.92 -0.11
N ASP A 142 0.62 3.44 1.13
CA ASP A 142 0.48 4.29 2.32
C ASP A 142 1.67 5.21 2.52
N LEU A 143 2.87 4.74 2.12
CA LEU A 143 4.09 5.52 2.12
C LEU A 143 4.23 6.46 0.91
N GLY A 144 3.32 6.40 -0.05
CA GLY A 144 3.41 7.17 -1.30
C GLY A 144 4.48 6.66 -2.27
N VAL A 145 4.94 5.42 -2.08
CA VAL A 145 5.87 4.73 -2.99
C VAL A 145 5.07 4.12 -4.15
N ASP A 146 5.57 4.27 -5.37
CA ASP A 146 4.97 3.61 -6.53
C ASP A 146 5.16 2.09 -6.42
N ARG A 147 4.08 1.38 -6.18
CA ARG A 147 4.10 -0.07 -5.94
C ARG A 147 4.48 -0.90 -7.18
N GLU A 148 4.50 -0.30 -8.35
CA GLU A 148 4.90 -0.96 -9.60
C GLU A 148 6.38 -0.70 -9.95
N ASP A 149 7.02 0.30 -9.31
CA ASP A 149 8.42 0.66 -9.51
C ASP A 149 9.29 0.23 -8.33
N CYS A 150 9.65 -1.05 -8.29
CA CYS A 150 10.51 -1.58 -7.23
C CYS A 150 12.00 -1.19 -7.40
N VAL A 151 12.45 -0.86 -8.61
CA VAL A 151 13.83 -0.39 -8.85
C VAL A 151 13.98 1.06 -8.40
N GLY A 152 13.05 1.94 -8.80
CA GLY A 152 13.07 3.34 -8.36
C GLY A 152 12.89 3.49 -6.85
N ALA A 153 12.21 2.55 -6.19
CA ALA A 153 12.09 2.56 -4.73
C ALA A 153 13.44 2.35 -4.01
N LEU A 154 14.46 1.77 -4.66
CA LEU A 154 15.82 1.64 -4.10
C LEU A 154 16.52 3.00 -3.93
N ASP A 155 16.06 4.04 -4.62
CA ASP A 155 16.63 5.39 -4.49
C ASP A 155 16.26 6.07 -3.17
N ALA A 156 15.41 5.44 -2.33
CA ALA A 156 14.95 5.98 -1.04
C ALA A 156 16.11 6.41 -0.11
N PHE A 157 17.21 5.68 -0.08
CA PHE A 157 18.39 6.06 0.71
C PHE A 157 19.44 6.85 -0.08
N VAL A 158 19.21 7.09 -1.37
CA VAL A 158 20.07 7.90 -2.21
C VAL A 158 19.60 9.36 -2.27
N GLU A 159 18.30 9.56 -2.38
CA GLU A 159 17.67 10.90 -2.48
C GLU A 159 17.44 11.58 -1.12
N ALA A 160 17.75 10.90 -0.03
CA ALA A 160 17.84 11.41 1.34
C ALA A 160 16.67 12.28 1.81
N GLY A 161 15.46 11.75 1.72
CA GLY A 161 14.28 12.36 2.31
C GLY A 161 13.54 11.38 3.20
N GLU A 162 13.17 11.77 4.43
CA GLU A 162 12.45 10.89 5.35
C GLU A 162 11.22 11.53 5.97
N ARG A 163 10.33 10.70 6.46
CA ARG A 163 9.21 11.09 7.32
C ARG A 163 8.91 9.99 8.33
N GLN A 164 8.38 10.37 9.47
CA GLN A 164 7.85 9.42 10.44
C GLN A 164 6.48 8.93 10.01
N VAL A 165 6.23 7.64 10.21
CA VAL A 165 4.95 6.98 9.95
C VAL A 165 4.57 6.12 11.16
N ASP A 166 3.27 5.97 11.38
CA ASP A 166 2.78 5.12 12.46
C ASP A 166 2.86 3.63 12.09
N LEU A 167 3.18 2.81 13.07
CA LEU A 167 3.01 1.37 13.04
C LEU A 167 1.89 0.98 13.99
N ALA A 168 1.06 0.01 13.60
CA ALA A 168 0.03 -0.51 14.47
C ALA A 168 0.43 -1.88 15.04
N GLU A 169 -0.05 -2.17 16.25
CA GLU A 169 0.26 -3.41 16.95
C GLU A 169 -1.01 -4.10 17.44
N VAL A 170 -1.02 -5.42 17.40
CA VAL A 170 -2.04 -6.26 18.01
C VAL A 170 -1.38 -7.44 18.73
N ASN A 171 -1.60 -7.59 20.02
CA ASN A 171 -1.04 -8.67 20.84
C ASN A 171 0.49 -8.84 20.70
N GLY A 172 1.23 -7.74 20.64
CA GLY A 172 2.69 -7.76 20.48
C GLY A 172 3.17 -8.04 19.04
N GLN A 173 2.27 -8.02 18.05
CA GLN A 173 2.64 -8.17 16.65
C GLN A 173 2.35 -6.89 15.87
N VAL A 174 3.37 -6.34 15.24
CA VAL A 174 3.24 -5.16 14.38
C VAL A 174 2.59 -5.55 13.06
N PHE A 175 1.70 -4.67 12.59
CA PHE A 175 1.15 -4.75 11.26
C PHE A 175 1.15 -3.38 10.58
N VAL A 176 1.42 -3.35 9.28
CA VAL A 176 1.56 -2.13 8.48
C VAL A 176 0.32 -1.84 7.63
N ASN A 177 -0.59 -2.79 7.51
CA ASN A 177 -1.77 -2.69 6.65
C ASN A 177 -3.06 -2.73 7.48
N ASN A 178 -3.59 -3.92 7.73
CA ASN A 178 -4.79 -4.11 8.54
C ASN A 178 -4.78 -5.48 9.23
N VAL A 179 -5.61 -5.57 10.28
CA VAL A 179 -5.96 -6.81 10.97
C VAL A 179 -7.46 -7.02 10.81
N SER A 180 -7.86 -8.24 10.52
CA SER A 180 -9.25 -8.64 10.42
C SER A 180 -9.58 -9.79 11.37
N LEU A 181 -10.79 -9.75 11.92
CA LEU A 181 -11.38 -10.78 12.76
C LEU A 181 -12.69 -11.26 12.13
N GLY A 182 -13.04 -12.52 12.32
CA GLY A 182 -14.27 -13.13 11.83
C GLY A 182 -14.16 -13.72 10.43
N LEU A 183 -15.25 -13.77 9.71
CA LEU A 183 -15.39 -14.45 8.40
C LEU A 183 -14.30 -14.09 7.40
N TYR A 184 -13.86 -12.83 7.38
CA TYR A 184 -12.81 -12.39 6.46
C TYR A 184 -11.43 -12.97 6.85
N ALA A 185 -11.15 -13.09 8.14
CA ALA A 185 -9.89 -13.68 8.62
C ALA A 185 -9.79 -15.16 8.25
N GLU A 186 -10.87 -15.91 8.40
CA GLU A 186 -10.94 -17.34 8.04
C GLU A 186 -10.78 -17.55 6.53
N ALA A 187 -11.43 -16.72 5.72
CA ALA A 187 -11.29 -16.78 4.27
C ALA A 187 -9.85 -16.50 3.81
N VAL A 188 -9.14 -15.53 4.43
CA VAL A 188 -7.76 -15.18 4.08
C VAL A 188 -6.75 -16.25 4.48
N GLN A 189 -7.04 -17.07 5.48
CA GLN A 189 -6.16 -18.16 5.94
C GLN A 189 -6.19 -19.41 5.02
N LYS A 190 -7.21 -19.57 4.19
CA LYS A 190 -7.28 -20.68 3.22
C LYS A 190 -6.26 -20.44 2.10
N ASP A 191 -5.45 -21.47 1.79
CA ASP A 191 -4.40 -21.38 0.74
C ASP A 191 -4.95 -21.01 -0.63
N GLU A 192 -6.18 -21.39 -0.93
CA GLU A 192 -6.90 -21.08 -2.17
C GLU A 192 -7.21 -19.59 -2.35
N TYR A 193 -7.25 -18.79 -1.25
CA TYR A 193 -7.47 -17.35 -1.32
C TYR A 193 -6.32 -16.58 -1.98
N ARG A 194 -5.12 -17.14 -1.97
CA ARG A 194 -3.94 -16.50 -2.59
C ARG A 194 -4.07 -16.46 -4.11
N ASP A 195 -4.75 -17.42 -4.71
CA ASP A 195 -4.85 -17.62 -6.17
C ASP A 195 -6.21 -17.23 -6.76
N ALA A 196 -7.30 -17.27 -5.98
CA ALA A 196 -8.66 -17.03 -6.46
C ALA A 196 -9.38 -15.94 -5.65
N LYS A 197 -9.19 -14.69 -6.03
CA LYS A 197 -9.81 -13.45 -5.48
C LYS A 197 -11.33 -13.60 -5.28
N ILE A 198 -11.95 -12.87 -4.37
CA ILE A 198 -13.42 -12.59 -4.24
C ILE A 198 -14.38 -13.76 -4.51
N ARG A 199 -14.14 -14.59 -5.53
CA ARG A 199 -14.99 -15.73 -5.88
C ARG A 199 -14.99 -16.78 -4.76
N THR A 200 -13.80 -17.10 -4.24
CA THR A 200 -13.64 -18.02 -3.12
C THR A 200 -14.27 -17.47 -1.84
N LEU A 201 -14.21 -16.15 -1.60
CA LEU A 201 -14.88 -15.54 -0.47
C LEU A 201 -16.41 -15.70 -0.54
N LEU A 202 -17.00 -15.50 -1.70
CA LEU A 202 -18.44 -15.66 -1.91
C LEU A 202 -18.88 -17.14 -1.90
N GLU A 203 -18.02 -18.02 -2.36
CA GLU A 203 -18.28 -19.49 -2.37
C GLU A 203 -18.10 -20.11 -0.98
N THR A 204 -17.22 -19.56 -0.14
CA THR A 204 -17.00 -20.03 1.25
C THR A 204 -17.89 -19.36 2.29
N LEU A 205 -18.54 -18.23 1.97
CA LEU A 205 -19.50 -17.57 2.86
C LEU A 205 -20.60 -18.53 3.38
N PRO A 206 -21.22 -19.39 2.56
CA PRO A 206 -22.22 -20.35 3.04
C PRO A 206 -21.66 -21.46 3.94
N GLU A 207 -20.36 -21.80 3.79
CA GLU A 207 -19.71 -22.85 4.59
C GLU A 207 -19.22 -22.33 5.95
N VAL A 208 -19.00 -21.03 6.05
CA VAL A 208 -18.52 -20.35 7.27
C VAL A 208 -19.68 -19.75 8.07
N LEU A 209 -20.80 -19.47 7.42
CA LEU A 209 -22.07 -19.26 8.09
C LEU A 209 -22.61 -20.64 8.43
N ASP A 210 -22.72 -20.95 9.72
CA ASP A 210 -23.34 -22.18 10.19
C ASP A 210 -24.69 -22.42 9.50
N ALA A 211 -25.17 -23.68 9.43
CA ALA A 211 -26.40 -24.05 8.73
C ALA A 211 -27.64 -23.22 9.15
N ASP A 212 -27.58 -22.59 10.32
CA ASP A 212 -28.60 -21.68 10.86
C ASP A 212 -28.30 -20.19 10.58
N GLY A 213 -27.20 -19.85 9.85
CA GLY A 213 -26.87 -18.48 9.49
C GLY A 213 -26.26 -17.66 10.62
N GLU A 214 -25.86 -18.29 11.71
CA GLU A 214 -25.17 -17.67 12.82
C GLU A 214 -23.67 -17.56 12.51
N GLY A 215 -23.21 -16.36 12.18
CA GLY A 215 -21.77 -16.06 12.05
C GLY A 215 -21.10 -15.88 13.42
N PRO A 216 -19.76 -15.74 13.48
CA PRO A 216 -19.07 -15.48 14.73
C PRO A 216 -19.63 -14.22 15.40
N GLU A 217 -19.97 -14.33 16.67
CA GLU A 217 -20.42 -13.19 17.48
C GLU A 217 -19.22 -12.57 18.20
N PHE A 218 -19.02 -11.27 17.98
CA PHE A 218 -17.99 -10.51 18.68
C PHE A 218 -18.62 -9.45 19.57
N ASP A 219 -18.18 -9.41 20.83
CA ASP A 219 -18.39 -8.29 21.71
C ASP A 219 -17.18 -7.34 21.62
N TRP A 220 -17.41 -6.11 21.19
CA TRP A 220 -16.34 -5.15 21.09
C TRP A 220 -16.75 -3.74 21.51
N ARG A 221 -15.74 -2.93 21.81
CA ARG A 221 -15.90 -1.52 22.15
C ARG A 221 -15.25 -0.65 21.11
N SER A 222 -15.99 0.32 20.58
CA SER A 222 -15.39 1.33 19.71
C SER A 222 -14.47 2.27 20.51
N PRO A 223 -13.56 3.03 19.86
CA PRO A 223 -12.75 4.05 20.52
C PRO A 223 -13.57 5.10 21.28
N SER A 224 -14.81 5.35 20.86
CA SER A 224 -15.76 6.22 21.58
C SER A 224 -16.38 5.60 22.84
N GLY A 225 -16.01 4.36 23.19
CA GLY A 225 -16.52 3.63 24.35
C GLY A 225 -17.86 2.92 24.13
N LYS A 226 -18.49 3.04 22.97
CA LYS A 226 -19.75 2.37 22.66
C LYS A 226 -19.54 0.87 22.52
N ARG A 227 -20.39 0.09 23.20
CA ARG A 227 -20.42 -1.38 23.09
C ARG A 227 -21.21 -1.79 21.84
N HIS A 228 -20.70 -2.80 21.16
CA HIS A 228 -21.34 -3.44 20.03
C HIS A 228 -21.35 -4.95 20.25
N HIS A 229 -22.43 -5.60 19.85
CA HIS A 229 -22.62 -7.05 19.90
C HIS A 229 -22.79 -7.54 18.47
N SER A 230 -22.31 -8.72 18.19
CA SER A 230 -22.34 -9.41 16.90
C SER A 230 -21.86 -8.56 15.72
N ALA A 231 -20.71 -8.94 15.20
CA ALA A 231 -20.18 -8.47 13.93
C ALA A 231 -19.65 -9.67 13.15
N ALA A 232 -20.06 -9.82 11.91
CA ALA A 232 -19.51 -10.86 11.02
C ALA A 232 -18.03 -10.62 10.71
N VAL A 233 -17.62 -9.36 10.66
CA VAL A 233 -16.24 -8.92 10.37
C VAL A 233 -15.90 -7.68 11.19
N ILE A 234 -14.72 -7.69 11.79
CA ILE A 234 -14.09 -6.49 12.36
C ILE A 234 -12.79 -6.27 11.61
N LEU A 235 -12.61 -5.10 11.00
CA LEU A 235 -11.40 -4.68 10.31
C LEU A 235 -10.80 -3.46 11.01
N VAL A 236 -9.55 -3.59 11.43
CA VAL A 236 -8.76 -2.49 11.99
C VAL A 236 -7.63 -2.18 11.02
N SER A 237 -7.60 -0.97 10.49
CA SER A 237 -6.59 -0.53 9.54
C SER A 237 -5.65 0.47 10.18
N ASN A 238 -4.34 0.31 9.96
CA ASN A 238 -3.32 1.25 10.41
C ASN A 238 -3.51 2.63 9.76
N ASN A 239 -3.85 2.65 8.47
CA ASN A 239 -4.10 3.87 7.71
C ASN A 239 -5.55 3.94 7.22
N GLN A 240 -5.95 5.12 6.74
CA GLN A 240 -7.29 5.31 6.20
C GLN A 240 -7.54 4.34 5.04
N TYR A 241 -8.70 3.72 5.06
CA TYR A 241 -9.13 2.74 4.08
C TYR A 241 -10.57 3.03 3.65
N ARG A 242 -10.77 3.22 2.35
CA ARG A 242 -12.11 3.42 1.79
C ARG A 242 -12.65 2.09 1.31
N LEU A 243 -13.67 1.58 1.99
CA LEU A 243 -14.37 0.37 1.57
C LEU A 243 -15.05 0.62 0.21
N GLY A 244 -14.86 -0.30 -0.73
CA GLY A 244 -15.59 -0.32 -1.98
C GLY A 244 -17.02 -0.86 -1.81
N LYS A 245 -17.82 -0.79 -2.88
CA LYS A 245 -19.20 -1.29 -2.87
C LYS A 245 -19.29 -2.81 -2.84
N ALA A 246 -18.25 -3.53 -3.29
CA ALA A 246 -18.18 -4.98 -3.24
C ALA A 246 -17.36 -5.46 -2.05
N VAL A 247 -17.72 -6.62 -1.47
CA VAL A 247 -16.97 -7.25 -0.38
C VAL A 247 -15.51 -7.47 -0.81
N GLY A 248 -14.56 -7.08 0.02
CA GLY A 248 -13.12 -7.17 -0.27
C GLY A 248 -12.59 -6.16 -1.29
N SER A 249 -13.43 -5.25 -1.81
CA SER A 249 -12.97 -4.10 -2.58
C SER A 249 -12.72 -2.91 -1.66
N GLY A 250 -11.57 -2.31 -1.79
CA GLY A 250 -11.22 -1.09 -1.06
C GLY A 250 -10.04 -0.42 -1.75
N THR A 251 -9.94 0.87 -1.54
CA THR A 251 -8.84 1.69 -2.05
C THR A 251 -8.25 2.53 -0.93
N ARG A 252 -6.98 2.80 -1.02
CA ARG A 252 -6.34 3.84 -0.22
C ARG A 252 -6.76 5.19 -0.79
N PRO A 253 -7.07 6.19 0.04
CA PRO A 253 -7.43 7.54 -0.40
C PRO A 253 -6.29 8.25 -1.10
#